data_b4f574e09453c2bf0c829418d2f80a21
#
_entry.id   b4f574e09453c2bf0c829418d2f80a21
#
_cell.length_a   1.000
_cell.length_b   1.000
_cell.length_c   1.000
_cell.angle_alpha   90.00
_cell.angle_beta   90.00
_cell.angle_gamma   90.00
#
_symmetry.space_group_name_H-M   'P 1'
#
loop_
_entity.id
_entity.type
_entity.pdbx_description
1 polymer ?
#
loop_
_entity_poly.entity_id
_entity_poly.type
_entity_poly.pdbx_seq_one_letter_code
_entity_poly.pdbx_strand_id
1 'polypeptide(L)'
;LQMASATENGKKAFVYDPQREHTREDQHLMRLVDRVEAYAADITYGTNSEFGFDYLRDNMTMKLEDRVQRGHFFSIVDEVDNVLIDEARTPLIISGPASGDVEWYGKMAVLVRQLREEDYEVSEKDRAVTLTEIGTSHVEQLLGQPLRDPERPEDVTPEQARLLGYLEQALRAQHLYRRNKDYLVQAGKVVIVDEFTGRLMPG
;
A
#
# COMPACT_ATOMS: atom_id res chain seq x y z
N LEU A 1 -23.24 -16.14 2.82
CA LEU A 1 -23.08 -14.85 2.19
C LEU A 1 -21.87 -14.87 1.27
N GLN A 2 -22.05 -14.67 -0.02
CA GLN A 2 -20.95 -14.65 -0.99
C GLN A 2 -20.64 -13.21 -1.36
N MET A 3 -19.40 -12.76 -1.12
CA MET A 3 -18.99 -11.44 -1.55
C MET A 3 -18.79 -11.40 -3.06
N ALA A 4 -19.35 -10.39 -3.74
CA ALA A 4 -19.17 -10.19 -5.16
C ALA A 4 -17.84 -9.48 -5.42
N SER A 5 -16.86 -10.18 -5.96
CA SER A 5 -15.56 -9.62 -6.33
C SER A 5 -15.58 -8.74 -7.58
N ALA A 6 -16.68 -8.65 -8.31
CA ALA A 6 -16.72 -8.14 -9.69
C ALA A 6 -17.71 -7.01 -9.95
N THR A 7 -18.10 -6.23 -8.96
CA THR A 7 -18.92 -5.04 -9.21
C THR A 7 -18.12 -3.76 -9.03
N GLU A 8 -18.39 -2.79 -9.88
CA GLU A 8 -17.78 -1.47 -9.88
C GLU A 8 -17.43 -0.96 -8.48
N ASN A 9 -16.14 -0.74 -8.23
CA ASN A 9 -15.55 -0.22 -7.01
C ASN A 9 -15.51 -1.13 -5.76
N GLY A 10 -15.73 -2.44 -5.83
CA GLY A 10 -15.54 -3.36 -4.71
C GLY A 10 -16.44 -3.11 -3.50
N LYS A 11 -17.55 -2.36 -3.65
CA LYS A 11 -18.42 -1.96 -2.55
C LYS A 11 -19.66 -2.83 -2.38
N LYS A 12 -19.88 -3.81 -3.27
CA LYS A 12 -21.09 -4.64 -3.27
C LYS A 12 -20.81 -6.06 -2.79
N ALA A 13 -21.85 -6.66 -2.24
CA ALA A 13 -21.86 -8.04 -1.77
C ALA A 13 -23.27 -8.64 -1.99
N PHE A 14 -23.43 -9.92 -1.71
CA PHE A 14 -24.73 -10.57 -1.80
C PHE A 14 -25.22 -11.01 -0.40
N VAL A 15 -26.51 -10.85 -0.14
CA VAL A 15 -27.21 -11.40 1.00
C VAL A 15 -28.16 -12.49 0.51
N TYR A 16 -28.25 -13.60 1.25
CA TYR A 16 -29.21 -14.64 0.97
C TYR A 16 -30.64 -14.11 1.15
N ASP A 17 -31.46 -14.29 0.12
CA ASP A 17 -32.85 -13.88 0.09
C ASP A 17 -33.69 -15.03 -0.51
N PRO A 18 -34.39 -15.82 0.32
CA PRO A 18 -35.11 -17.00 -0.11
C PRO A 18 -36.31 -16.69 -1.01
N GLN A 19 -36.74 -15.43 -1.10
CA GLN A 19 -37.86 -15.02 -1.94
C GLN A 19 -37.45 -14.52 -3.31
N ARG A 20 -36.13 -14.46 -3.58
CA ARG A 20 -35.60 -13.89 -4.82
C ARG A 20 -35.25 -14.98 -5.83
N GLU A 21 -36.08 -15.08 -6.88
CA GLU A 21 -35.74 -15.86 -8.04
C GLU A 21 -34.88 -15.04 -9.03
N HIS A 22 -33.86 -15.64 -9.62
CA HIS A 22 -33.05 -15.05 -10.67
C HIS A 22 -32.76 -16.08 -11.76
N THR A 23 -32.67 -15.62 -13.02
CA THR A 23 -32.38 -16.49 -14.17
C THR A 23 -30.95 -17.03 -14.20
N ARG A 24 -30.02 -16.36 -13.52
CA ARG A 24 -28.64 -16.83 -13.36
C ARG A 24 -28.53 -17.67 -12.09
N GLU A 25 -28.05 -18.91 -12.24
CA GLU A 25 -27.96 -19.90 -11.16
C GLU A 25 -27.06 -19.43 -10.02
N ASP A 26 -25.96 -18.72 -10.33
CA ASP A 26 -25.00 -18.14 -9.36
C ASP A 26 -25.57 -16.98 -8.52
N GLN A 27 -26.72 -16.42 -8.94
CA GLN A 27 -27.39 -15.31 -8.25
C GLN A 27 -28.80 -15.68 -7.74
N HIS A 28 -29.22 -16.95 -7.93
CA HIS A 28 -30.48 -17.44 -7.42
C HIS A 28 -30.50 -17.36 -5.89
N LEU A 29 -31.58 -16.86 -5.32
CA LEU A 29 -31.76 -16.62 -3.89
C LEU A 29 -30.73 -15.62 -3.29
N MET A 30 -30.12 -14.79 -4.11
CA MET A 30 -29.13 -13.79 -3.68
C MET A 30 -29.60 -12.37 -4.03
N ARG A 31 -29.47 -11.45 -3.09
CA ARG A 31 -29.75 -10.02 -3.30
C ARG A 31 -28.46 -9.21 -3.21
N LEU A 32 -28.21 -8.40 -4.21
CA LEU A 32 -27.05 -7.49 -4.23
C LEU A 32 -27.26 -6.35 -3.24
N VAL A 33 -26.31 -6.13 -2.35
CA VAL A 33 -26.35 -5.14 -1.27
C VAL A 33 -25.03 -4.42 -1.12
N ASP A 34 -25.02 -3.37 -0.30
CA ASP A 34 -23.78 -2.74 0.13
C ASP A 34 -23.03 -3.63 1.14
N ARG A 35 -21.70 -3.52 1.18
CA ARG A 35 -20.87 -4.34 2.08
C ARG A 35 -21.23 -4.14 3.56
N VAL A 36 -21.63 -2.94 3.96
CA VAL A 36 -22.12 -2.66 5.33
C VAL A 36 -23.28 -3.57 5.70
N GLU A 37 -24.27 -3.70 4.80
CA GLU A 37 -25.42 -4.57 5.02
C GLU A 37 -25.01 -6.05 5.06
N ALA A 38 -24.06 -6.44 4.21
CA ALA A 38 -23.55 -7.80 4.21
C ALA A 38 -22.81 -8.16 5.51
N TYR A 39 -21.99 -7.24 6.02
CA TYR A 39 -21.33 -7.44 7.32
C TYR A 39 -22.28 -7.40 8.52
N ALA A 40 -23.45 -6.78 8.37
CA ALA A 40 -24.51 -6.81 9.41
C ALA A 40 -25.21 -8.16 9.53
N ALA A 41 -25.06 -9.07 8.55
CA ALA A 41 -25.62 -10.42 8.62
C ALA A 41 -24.95 -11.26 9.73
N ASP A 42 -25.68 -12.22 10.29
CA ASP A 42 -25.18 -13.11 11.37
C ASP A 42 -23.93 -13.89 10.94
N ILE A 43 -23.90 -14.35 9.69
CA ILE A 43 -22.78 -15.07 9.09
C ILE A 43 -22.32 -14.32 7.85
N THR A 44 -21.04 -13.97 7.80
CA THR A 44 -20.38 -13.37 6.65
C THR A 44 -19.35 -14.35 6.11
N TYR A 45 -19.41 -14.66 4.81
CA TYR A 45 -18.53 -15.59 4.13
C TYR A 45 -17.78 -14.87 2.99
N GLY A 46 -16.51 -15.17 2.82
CA GLY A 46 -15.69 -14.58 1.75
C GLY A 46 -14.28 -15.14 1.78
N THR A 47 -13.46 -14.70 0.83
CA THR A 47 -12.03 -15.03 0.83
C THR A 47 -11.27 -14.20 1.85
N ASN A 48 -10.13 -14.71 2.33
CA ASN A 48 -9.22 -14.00 3.22
C ASN A 48 -8.81 -12.63 2.65
N SER A 49 -8.55 -12.56 1.33
CA SER A 49 -8.16 -11.34 0.64
C SER A 49 -9.28 -10.28 0.68
N GLU A 50 -10.53 -10.66 0.45
CA GLU A 50 -11.68 -9.73 0.51
C GLU A 50 -11.84 -9.11 1.91
N PHE A 51 -11.77 -9.93 2.95
CA PHE A 51 -11.79 -9.44 4.32
C PHE A 51 -10.59 -8.55 4.64
N GLY A 52 -9.40 -8.93 4.18
CA GLY A 52 -8.18 -8.16 4.38
C GLY A 52 -8.20 -6.82 3.66
N PHE A 53 -8.69 -6.76 2.42
CA PHE A 53 -8.84 -5.49 1.70
C PHE A 53 -9.88 -4.58 2.33
N ASP A 54 -10.99 -5.12 2.83
CA ASP A 54 -11.98 -4.32 3.55
C ASP A 54 -11.39 -3.78 4.86
N TYR A 55 -10.63 -4.58 5.59
CA TYR A 55 -9.92 -4.13 6.79
C TYR A 55 -8.94 -2.99 6.48
N LEU A 56 -8.17 -3.10 5.41
CA LEU A 56 -7.26 -2.02 5.00
C LEU A 56 -8.03 -0.75 4.63
N ARG A 57 -9.12 -0.87 3.87
CA ARG A 57 -9.97 0.28 3.51
C ARG A 57 -10.59 0.94 4.74
N ASP A 58 -11.09 0.17 5.70
CA ASP A 58 -11.67 0.67 6.94
C ASP A 58 -10.64 1.43 7.79
N ASN A 59 -9.36 1.02 7.77
CA ASN A 59 -8.28 1.72 8.46
C ASN A 59 -7.81 3.00 7.73
N MET A 60 -8.23 3.20 6.49
CA MET A 60 -7.95 4.41 5.72
C MET A 60 -9.08 5.44 5.79
N THR A 61 -10.24 5.09 6.36
CA THR A 61 -11.38 6.02 6.47
C THR A 61 -11.12 7.08 7.53
N MET A 62 -11.58 8.31 7.26
CA MET A 62 -11.45 9.43 8.19
C MET A 62 -12.55 9.45 9.24
N LYS A 63 -13.67 8.76 9.00
CA LYS A 63 -14.83 8.71 9.89
C LYS A 63 -15.18 7.26 10.21
N LEU A 64 -15.60 7.00 11.46
CA LEU A 64 -15.97 5.67 11.91
C LEU A 64 -17.23 5.13 11.19
N GLU A 65 -18.14 6.02 10.81
CA GLU A 65 -19.39 5.69 10.09
C GLU A 65 -19.15 5.19 8.67
N ASP A 66 -17.95 5.47 8.08
CA ASP A 66 -17.59 5.03 6.75
C ASP A 66 -17.00 3.61 6.73
N ARG A 67 -16.79 3.00 7.89
CA ARG A 67 -16.31 1.63 8.00
C ARG A 67 -17.40 0.65 7.60
N VAL A 68 -17.00 -0.43 6.92
CA VAL A 68 -17.94 -1.47 6.48
C VAL A 68 -17.94 -2.68 7.39
N GLN A 69 -16.81 -3.00 8.03
CA GLN A 69 -16.71 -4.16 8.91
C GLN A 69 -17.21 -3.83 10.31
N ARG A 70 -17.92 -4.79 10.91
CA ARG A 70 -18.24 -4.82 12.33
C ARG A 70 -17.16 -5.57 13.12
N GLY A 71 -17.25 -5.56 14.45
CA GLY A 71 -16.42 -6.41 15.30
C GLY A 71 -16.62 -7.90 14.98
N HIS A 72 -15.52 -8.67 15.08
CA HIS A 72 -15.51 -10.10 14.83
C HIS A 72 -15.68 -10.85 16.15
N PHE A 73 -16.70 -11.67 16.25
CA PHE A 73 -16.96 -12.50 17.44
C PHE A 73 -16.31 -13.88 17.32
N PHE A 74 -16.40 -14.49 16.13
CA PHE A 74 -15.89 -15.83 15.86
C PHE A 74 -15.50 -15.93 14.38
N SER A 75 -14.48 -16.74 14.07
CA SER A 75 -14.08 -17.02 12.70
C SER A 75 -13.86 -18.51 12.49
N ILE A 76 -14.27 -18.99 11.32
CA ILE A 76 -13.95 -20.33 10.82
C ILE A 76 -13.07 -20.10 9.59
N VAL A 77 -11.90 -20.68 9.59
CA VAL A 77 -10.93 -20.58 8.47
C VAL A 77 -10.83 -21.97 7.83
N ASP A 78 -11.19 -22.03 6.56
CA ASP A 78 -10.97 -23.22 5.72
C ASP A 78 -9.61 -23.10 5.04
N GLU A 79 -9.00 -24.23 4.66
CA GLU A 79 -7.65 -24.28 4.08
C GLU A 79 -6.62 -23.51 4.91
N VAL A 80 -6.64 -23.73 6.21
CA VAL A 80 -5.85 -22.99 7.21
C VAL A 80 -4.33 -23.08 6.97
N ASP A 81 -3.85 -24.18 6.45
CA ASP A 81 -2.47 -24.39 6.02
C ASP A 81 -2.05 -23.43 4.92
N ASN A 82 -2.89 -23.23 3.90
CA ASN A 82 -2.65 -22.23 2.89
C ASN A 82 -2.73 -20.80 3.46
N VAL A 83 -3.82 -20.48 4.15
CA VAL A 83 -4.09 -19.10 4.61
C VAL A 83 -3.09 -18.63 5.67
N LEU A 84 -2.75 -19.48 6.65
CA LEU A 84 -1.93 -19.10 7.81
C LEU A 84 -0.45 -19.53 7.72
N ILE A 85 -0.08 -20.36 6.75
CA ILE A 85 1.30 -20.83 6.56
C ILE A 85 1.83 -20.41 5.19
N ASP A 86 1.27 -20.94 4.10
CA ASP A 86 1.84 -20.75 2.77
C ASP A 86 1.73 -19.30 2.28
N GLU A 87 0.59 -18.66 2.51
CA GLU A 87 0.33 -17.27 2.11
C GLU A 87 0.32 -16.28 3.29
N ALA A 88 0.72 -16.71 4.48
CA ALA A 88 0.66 -15.90 5.70
C ALA A 88 1.39 -14.54 5.59
N ARG A 89 2.45 -14.48 4.77
CA ARG A 89 3.26 -13.28 4.54
C ARG A 89 2.99 -12.61 3.20
N THR A 90 1.99 -13.06 2.45
CA THR A 90 1.62 -12.42 1.18
C THR A 90 0.99 -11.06 1.47
N PRO A 91 1.61 -9.94 1.06
CA PRO A 91 1.09 -8.62 1.38
C PRO A 91 -0.17 -8.31 0.56
N LEU A 92 -1.14 -7.68 1.20
CA LEU A 92 -2.26 -7.05 0.54
C LEU A 92 -1.92 -5.57 0.32
N ILE A 93 -1.93 -5.11 -0.92
CA ILE A 93 -1.53 -3.74 -1.27
C ILE A 93 -2.72 -3.02 -1.90
N ILE A 94 -3.04 -1.83 -1.37
CA ILE A 94 -3.93 -0.87 -2.01
C ILE A 94 -3.05 0.22 -2.60
N SER A 95 -3.09 0.37 -3.92
CA SER A 95 -2.39 1.42 -4.64
C SER A 95 -3.38 2.25 -5.44
N GLY A 96 -3.04 3.50 -5.67
CA GLY A 96 -3.80 4.42 -6.50
C GLY A 96 -2.88 5.29 -7.34
N PRO A 97 -3.40 5.98 -8.35
CA PRO A 97 -2.61 6.96 -9.09
C PRO A 97 -2.11 8.03 -8.10
N ALA A 98 -0.83 8.35 -8.17
CA ALA A 98 -0.27 9.45 -7.41
C ALA A 98 -0.92 10.76 -7.89
N SER A 99 -1.64 11.42 -7.00
CA SER A 99 -2.20 12.74 -7.26
C SER A 99 -1.17 13.82 -6.89
N GLY A 100 -0.70 14.61 -7.84
CA GLY A 100 0.25 15.70 -7.63
C GLY A 100 1.71 15.26 -7.72
N ASP A 101 2.61 16.18 -7.65
CA ASP A 101 4.07 16.15 -7.39
C ASP A 101 4.93 14.96 -7.92
N VAL A 102 4.44 14.19 -8.92
CA VAL A 102 5.20 13.08 -9.54
C VAL A 102 6.57 13.57 -10.07
N GLU A 103 6.66 14.83 -10.45
CA GLU A 103 7.90 15.48 -10.90
C GLU A 103 9.00 15.44 -9.83
N TRP A 104 8.63 15.50 -8.53
CA TRP A 104 9.60 15.51 -7.45
C TRP A 104 10.36 14.18 -7.33
N TYR A 105 9.72 13.06 -7.62
CA TYR A 105 10.43 11.77 -7.66
C TYR A 105 11.53 11.78 -8.71
N GLY A 106 11.26 12.33 -9.89
CA GLY A 106 12.26 12.46 -10.95
C GLY A 106 13.38 13.42 -10.57
N LYS A 107 13.05 14.58 -10.00
CA LYS A 107 14.04 15.58 -9.55
C LYS A 107 14.94 15.01 -8.46
N MET A 108 14.37 14.36 -7.45
CA MET A 108 15.13 13.73 -6.36
C MET A 108 15.98 12.56 -6.84
N ALA A 109 15.49 11.75 -7.77
CA ALA A 109 16.31 10.68 -8.36
C ALA A 109 17.53 11.20 -9.11
N VAL A 110 17.44 12.35 -9.79
CA VAL A 110 18.59 13.00 -10.44
C VAL A 110 19.55 13.60 -9.41
N LEU A 111 19.02 14.21 -8.36
CA LEU A 111 19.79 14.81 -7.28
C LEU A 111 20.61 13.76 -6.54
N VAL A 112 19.97 12.66 -6.10
CA VAL A 112 20.63 11.59 -5.34
C VAL A 112 21.80 10.96 -6.10
N ARG A 113 21.75 10.90 -7.44
CA ARG A 113 22.86 10.40 -8.27
C ARG A 113 24.11 11.30 -8.24
N GLN A 114 23.98 12.53 -7.77
CA GLN A 114 25.11 13.47 -7.66
C GLN A 114 25.78 13.39 -6.29
N LEU A 115 25.18 12.67 -5.34
CA LEU A 115 25.74 12.48 -4.00
C LEU A 115 26.94 11.52 -4.04
N ARG A 116 27.88 11.74 -3.15
CA ARG A 116 29.09 10.97 -2.96
C ARG A 116 28.95 10.02 -1.78
N GLU A 117 29.86 9.07 -1.64
CA GLU A 117 29.84 8.10 -0.54
C GLU A 117 29.92 8.75 0.86
N GLU A 118 30.51 9.94 0.97
CA GLU A 118 30.60 10.72 2.22
C GLU A 118 29.30 11.41 2.61
N ASP A 119 28.34 11.55 1.66
CA ASP A 119 27.09 12.27 1.85
C ASP A 119 26.00 11.43 2.55
N TYR A 120 26.15 10.10 2.59
CA TYR A 120 25.14 9.21 3.13
C TYR A 120 25.72 7.97 3.80
N GLU A 121 24.94 7.38 4.70
CA GLU A 121 25.24 6.10 5.34
C GLU A 121 24.14 5.09 4.99
N VAL A 122 24.56 3.86 4.59
CA VAL A 122 23.64 2.77 4.26
C VAL A 122 23.68 1.72 5.36
N SER A 123 22.53 1.48 6.00
CA SER A 123 22.32 0.34 6.89
C SER A 123 21.53 -0.73 6.17
N GLU A 124 22.20 -1.77 5.67
CA GLU A 124 21.50 -2.90 5.04
C GLU A 124 20.62 -3.67 6.05
N LYS A 125 21.04 -3.74 7.32
CA LYS A 125 20.31 -4.41 8.39
C LYS A 125 18.97 -3.74 8.68
N ASP A 126 18.96 -2.42 8.77
CA ASP A 126 17.78 -1.62 9.08
C ASP A 126 17.02 -1.19 7.81
N ARG A 127 17.57 -1.53 6.63
CA ARG A 127 17.06 -1.12 5.32
C ARG A 127 16.81 0.39 5.24
N ALA A 128 17.76 1.13 5.75
CA ALA A 128 17.72 2.59 5.83
C ALA A 128 18.92 3.21 5.12
N VAL A 129 18.71 4.40 4.59
CA VAL A 129 19.77 5.27 4.06
C VAL A 129 19.57 6.63 4.70
N THR A 130 20.57 7.13 5.40
CA THR A 130 20.53 8.42 6.09
C THR A 130 21.57 9.36 5.52
N LEU A 131 21.23 10.64 5.42
CA LEU A 131 22.22 11.66 5.06
C LEU A 131 23.14 11.94 6.25
N THR A 132 24.41 12.16 5.94
CA THR A 132 25.36 12.77 6.87
C THR A 132 25.11 14.29 6.97
N GLU A 133 25.79 14.98 7.88
CA GLU A 133 25.75 16.46 7.94
C GLU A 133 26.30 17.08 6.65
N ILE A 134 27.36 16.47 6.07
CA ILE A 134 27.93 16.87 4.80
C ILE A 134 26.91 16.68 3.67
N GLY A 135 26.26 15.52 3.63
CA GLY A 135 25.25 15.20 2.64
C GLY A 135 24.01 16.10 2.75
N THR A 136 23.59 16.45 3.94
CA THR A 136 22.50 17.41 4.15
C THR A 136 22.84 18.77 3.54
N SER A 137 24.03 19.31 3.83
CA SER A 137 24.50 20.58 3.27
C SER A 137 24.63 20.51 1.74
N HIS A 138 25.10 19.39 1.21
CA HIS A 138 25.22 19.19 -0.23
C HIS A 138 23.86 19.12 -0.92
N VAL A 139 22.88 18.41 -0.34
CA VAL A 139 21.51 18.35 -0.86
C VAL A 139 20.85 19.73 -0.84
N GLU A 140 21.00 20.51 0.24
CA GLU A 140 20.48 21.88 0.34
C GLU A 140 21.08 22.79 -0.73
N GLN A 141 22.36 22.66 -0.98
CA GLN A 141 23.03 23.40 -2.06
C GLN A 141 22.49 23.03 -3.45
N LEU A 142 22.26 21.72 -3.71
CA LEU A 142 21.70 21.24 -4.98
C LEU A 142 20.23 21.63 -5.17
N LEU A 143 19.45 21.69 -4.08
CA LEU A 143 18.05 22.13 -4.08
C LEU A 143 17.89 23.65 -4.13
N GLY A 144 18.91 24.41 -3.70
CA GLY A 144 18.85 25.86 -3.56
C GLY A 144 17.95 26.33 -2.42
N GLN A 145 17.60 25.45 -1.49
CA GLN A 145 16.78 25.76 -0.31
C GLN A 145 17.11 24.82 0.85
N PRO A 146 16.94 25.28 2.11
CA PRO A 146 17.18 24.43 3.26
C PRO A 146 16.11 23.34 3.39
N LEU A 147 16.55 22.14 3.82
CA LEU A 147 15.65 21.02 4.13
C LEU A 147 14.90 21.21 5.44
N ARG A 148 15.50 21.96 6.37
CA ARG A 148 14.92 22.35 7.66
C ARG A 148 15.23 23.81 7.93
N ASP A 149 14.43 24.42 8.81
CA ASP A 149 14.74 25.76 9.31
C ASP A 149 16.00 25.69 10.19
N PRO A 150 17.08 26.41 9.84
CA PRO A 150 18.32 26.42 10.64
C PRO A 150 18.13 26.94 12.07
N GLU A 151 17.15 27.85 12.29
CA GLU A 151 16.87 28.43 13.61
C GLU A 151 15.90 27.56 14.43
N ARG A 152 15.07 26.72 13.75
CA ARG A 152 14.06 25.87 14.38
C ARG A 152 13.99 24.51 13.68
N PRO A 153 15.02 23.67 13.82
CA PRO A 153 15.10 22.39 13.11
C PRO A 153 13.99 21.39 13.49
N GLU A 154 13.31 21.59 14.62
CA GLU A 154 12.14 20.85 15.07
C GLU A 154 10.84 21.26 14.38
N ASP A 155 10.75 22.50 13.89
CA ASP A 155 9.57 23.04 13.22
C ASP A 155 9.61 22.72 11.71
N VAL A 156 9.24 21.49 11.34
CA VAL A 156 9.21 21.07 9.95
C VAL A 156 7.87 21.46 9.32
N THR A 157 7.92 22.29 8.29
CA THR A 157 6.71 22.64 7.53
C THR A 157 6.18 21.45 6.72
N PRO A 158 4.89 21.40 6.36
CA PRO A 158 4.33 20.33 5.53
C PRO A 158 5.04 20.18 4.18
N GLU A 159 5.56 21.26 3.61
CA GLU A 159 6.31 21.25 2.36
C GLU A 159 7.69 20.63 2.55
N GLN A 160 8.41 21.04 3.59
CA GLN A 160 9.70 20.43 3.94
C GLN A 160 9.56 18.95 4.27
N ALA A 161 8.53 18.55 5.00
CA ALA A 161 8.25 17.15 5.31
C ALA A 161 8.03 16.32 4.02
N ARG A 162 7.32 16.87 3.02
CA ARG A 162 7.15 16.22 1.72
C ARG A 162 8.46 16.09 0.97
N LEU A 163 9.28 17.13 0.91
CA LEU A 163 10.59 17.11 0.25
C LEU A 163 11.51 16.08 0.88
N LEU A 164 11.57 16.03 2.22
CA LEU A 164 12.33 15.02 2.97
C LEU A 164 11.83 13.62 2.64
N GLY A 165 10.52 13.41 2.54
CA GLY A 165 9.94 12.13 2.15
C GLY A 165 10.33 11.70 0.72
N TYR A 166 10.30 12.59 -0.26
CA TYR A 166 10.76 12.29 -1.63
C TYR A 166 12.26 11.98 -1.68
N LEU A 167 13.06 12.73 -0.93
CA LEU A 167 14.50 12.51 -0.85
C LEU A 167 14.83 11.15 -0.22
N GLU A 168 14.19 10.80 0.88
CA GLU A 168 14.35 9.50 1.53
C GLU A 168 13.98 8.35 0.58
N GLN A 169 12.84 8.44 -0.12
CA GLN A 169 12.46 7.42 -1.09
C GLN A 169 13.45 7.31 -2.25
N ALA A 170 14.00 8.43 -2.73
CA ALA A 170 15.00 8.43 -3.79
C ALA A 170 16.32 7.79 -3.33
N LEU A 171 16.79 8.10 -2.11
CA LEU A 171 17.96 7.47 -1.49
C LEU A 171 17.78 5.95 -1.37
N ARG A 172 16.64 5.52 -0.82
CA ARG A 172 16.32 4.10 -0.71
C ARG A 172 16.25 3.41 -2.07
N ALA A 173 15.60 4.03 -3.05
CA ALA A 173 15.50 3.48 -4.40
C ALA A 173 16.87 3.31 -5.06
N GLN A 174 17.78 4.25 -4.84
CA GLN A 174 19.14 4.23 -5.43
C GLN A 174 20.04 3.19 -4.78
N HIS A 175 19.97 3.03 -3.46
CA HIS A 175 21.00 2.29 -2.70
C HIS A 175 20.53 0.93 -2.18
N LEU A 176 19.22 0.73 -1.95
CA LEU A 176 18.68 -0.50 -1.36
C LEU A 176 18.00 -1.43 -2.35
N TYR A 177 17.43 -0.89 -3.45
CA TYR A 177 16.68 -1.71 -4.39
C TYR A 177 17.52 -2.10 -5.60
N ARG A 178 17.62 -3.40 -5.84
CA ARG A 178 18.44 -3.99 -6.90
C ARG A 178 17.55 -4.56 -8.01
N ARG A 179 17.88 -4.17 -9.25
CA ARG A 179 17.22 -4.75 -10.43
C ARG A 179 17.45 -6.26 -10.50
N ASN A 180 16.46 -7.00 -10.91
CA ASN A 180 16.40 -8.46 -11.00
C ASN A 180 16.43 -9.20 -9.65
N LYS A 181 16.34 -8.46 -8.55
CA LYS A 181 16.16 -8.99 -7.21
C LYS A 181 14.88 -8.42 -6.59
N ASP A 182 14.85 -7.12 -6.38
CA ASP A 182 13.74 -6.43 -5.70
C ASP A 182 12.70 -5.91 -6.71
N TYR A 183 13.08 -5.77 -7.98
CA TYR A 183 12.18 -5.40 -9.08
C TYR A 183 12.68 -5.90 -10.43
N LEU A 184 11.74 -6.04 -11.37
CA LEU A 184 12.00 -6.29 -12.79
C LEU A 184 11.54 -5.12 -13.65
N VAL A 185 12.10 -5.00 -14.86
CA VAL A 185 11.59 -4.05 -15.86
C VAL A 185 10.99 -4.85 -17.01
N GLN A 186 9.67 -4.80 -17.14
CA GLN A 186 8.91 -5.47 -18.19
C GLN A 186 8.15 -4.44 -19.02
N ALA A 187 8.31 -4.47 -20.33
CA ALA A 187 7.70 -3.51 -21.25
C ALA A 187 7.87 -2.03 -20.84
N GLY A 188 9.04 -1.66 -20.31
CA GLY A 188 9.34 -0.31 -19.85
C GLY A 188 8.72 0.08 -18.51
N LYS A 189 8.04 -0.84 -17.83
CA LYS A 189 7.46 -0.63 -16.50
C LYS A 189 8.22 -1.38 -15.43
N VAL A 190 8.33 -0.78 -14.25
CA VAL A 190 8.88 -1.44 -13.06
C VAL A 190 7.80 -2.34 -12.47
N VAL A 191 8.15 -3.61 -12.26
CA VAL A 191 7.31 -4.59 -11.57
C VAL A 191 8.06 -5.02 -10.32
N ILE A 192 7.45 -4.81 -9.16
CA ILE A 192 8.04 -5.13 -7.86
C ILE A 192 8.04 -6.65 -7.68
N VAL A 193 9.11 -7.17 -7.08
CA VAL A 193 9.20 -8.55 -6.61
C VAL A 193 8.95 -8.54 -5.11
N ASP A 194 7.96 -9.33 -4.66
CA ASP A 194 7.70 -9.47 -3.23
C ASP A 194 8.88 -10.17 -2.54
N GLU A 195 9.38 -9.57 -1.47
CA GLU A 195 10.56 -10.03 -0.74
C GLU A 195 10.38 -11.42 -0.12
N PHE A 196 9.15 -11.75 0.30
CA PHE A 196 8.87 -12.99 1.02
C PHE A 196 8.50 -14.15 0.10
N THR A 197 7.72 -13.88 -0.92
CA THR A 197 7.19 -14.93 -1.83
C THR A 197 7.95 -15.02 -3.15
N GLY A 198 8.74 -14.00 -3.51
CA GLY A 198 9.37 -13.88 -4.82
C GLY A 198 8.39 -13.67 -5.98
N ARG A 199 7.09 -13.46 -5.68
CA ARG A 199 6.07 -13.24 -6.70
C ARG A 199 6.16 -11.83 -7.29
N LEU A 200 5.84 -11.74 -8.58
CA LEU A 200 5.72 -10.45 -9.26
C LEU A 200 4.41 -9.77 -8.85
N MET A 201 4.50 -8.51 -8.52
CA MET A 201 3.38 -7.66 -8.11
C MET A 201 3.08 -6.64 -9.22
N PRO A 202 2.25 -7.00 -10.22
CA PRO A 202 1.80 -6.05 -11.22
C PRO A 202 0.79 -5.10 -10.59
N GLY A 203 1.15 -3.82 -10.52
CA GLY A 203 0.30 -2.80 -9.91
C GLY A 203 0.26 -1.52 -10.72
#